data_a46ba0dcea23cf9d7a428adbc4d1040f
#
_entry.id   a46ba0dcea23cf9d7a428adbc4d1040f
#
_cell.length_a   1.000
_cell.length_b   1.000
_cell.length_c   1.000
_cell.angle_alpha   90.00
_cell.angle_beta   90.00
_cell.angle_gamma   90.00
#
_symmetry.space_group_name_H-M   'P 1'
#
loop_
_entity.id
_entity.type
_entity.pdbx_description
1 polymer ?
#
loop_
_entity_poly.entity_id
_entity_poly.type
_entity_poly.pdbx_seq_one_letter_code
_entity_poly.pdbx_strand_id
1 'polypeptide(L)'
;MCIRDRLHAAAAKLPAVELQFPPNLIGTTTETSIQSGIMFGIVAMIDGLNRRLIYELGRSTKIIATGGLSAIFVASLETVELLEPNLTLDGLQRIFDRCAGRLA
;
A
#
# COMPACT_ATOMS: atom_id res chain seq x y z
N MET A 1 5.62 10.35 -5.65
CA MET A 1 4.98 11.54 -5.05
C MET A 1 4.07 11.11 -3.91
N CYS A 2 4.16 11.79 -2.80
CA CYS A 2 3.35 11.47 -1.61
C CYS A 2 1.94 12.06 -1.75
N ILE A 3 0.91 11.26 -1.50
CA ILE A 3 -0.50 11.71 -1.53
C ILE A 3 -0.71 12.82 -0.50
N ARG A 4 -0.09 12.70 0.68
CA ARG A 4 -0.14 13.73 1.73
C ARG A 4 0.35 15.09 1.22
N ASP A 5 1.48 15.10 0.52
CA ASP A 5 2.10 16.34 0.03
C ASP A 5 1.25 16.98 -1.06
N ARG A 6 0.65 16.17 -1.94
CA ARG A 6 -0.27 16.65 -2.95
C ARG A 6 -1.52 17.27 -2.35
N LEU A 7 -2.09 16.60 -1.36
CA LEU A 7 -3.29 17.10 -0.69
C LEU A 7 -3.00 18.41 0.02
N HIS A 8 -1.86 18.52 0.69
CA HIS A 8 -1.45 19.76 1.35
C HIS A 8 -1.22 20.89 0.35
N ALA A 9 -0.58 20.62 -0.78
CA ALA A 9 -0.33 21.61 -1.82
C ALA A 9 -1.62 22.08 -2.48
N ALA A 10 -2.59 21.20 -2.70
CA ALA A 10 -3.89 21.54 -3.28
C ALA A 10 -4.80 22.30 -2.30
N ALA A 11 -4.63 22.10 -1.00
CA ALA A 11 -5.40 22.71 0.08
C ALA A 11 -4.49 23.55 0.99
N ALA A 12 -3.99 24.66 0.45
CA ALA A 12 -2.93 25.47 1.08
C ALA A 12 -3.24 25.96 2.51
N LYS A 13 -4.50 25.98 2.92
CA LYS A 13 -4.91 26.38 4.28
C LYS A 13 -4.98 25.24 5.26
N LEU A 14 -4.81 24.00 4.81
CA LEU A 14 -4.84 22.81 5.66
C LEU A 14 -3.42 22.44 6.10
N PRO A 15 -3.25 21.94 7.34
CA PRO A 15 -1.94 21.51 7.80
C PRO A 15 -1.48 20.24 7.09
N ALA A 16 -0.17 20.07 6.93
CA ALA A 16 0.41 18.80 6.56
C ALA A 16 0.25 17.83 7.73
N VAL A 17 -0.07 16.55 7.43
CA VAL A 17 -0.32 15.55 8.47
C VAL A 17 0.62 14.36 8.32
N GLU A 18 0.88 13.68 9.42
CA GLU A 18 1.65 12.46 9.43
C GLU A 18 0.85 11.30 8.82
N LEU A 19 1.54 10.39 8.11
CA LEU A 19 0.94 9.18 7.56
C LEU A 19 0.77 8.14 8.67
N GLN A 20 -0.33 8.25 9.39
CA GLN A 20 -0.69 7.30 10.45
C GLN A 20 -2.21 7.15 10.50
N PHE A 21 -2.65 5.98 10.97
CA PHE A 21 -4.08 5.76 11.17
C PHE A 21 -4.58 6.56 12.36
N PRO A 22 -5.66 7.34 12.19
CA PRO A 22 -6.32 7.96 13.33
C PRO A 22 -7.08 6.90 14.15
N PRO A 23 -7.48 7.23 15.40
CA PRO A 23 -8.19 6.28 16.24
C PRO A 23 -9.52 5.78 15.66
N ASN A 24 -10.21 6.63 14.90
CA ASN A 24 -11.52 6.32 14.34
C ASN A 24 -11.61 6.78 12.89
N LEU A 25 -12.51 6.14 12.14
CA LEU A 25 -12.81 6.52 10.75
C LEU A 25 -13.38 7.94 10.68
N ILE A 26 -14.27 8.29 11.61
CA ILE A 26 -14.83 9.64 11.68
C ILE A 26 -13.85 10.52 12.45
N GLY A 27 -13.25 11.47 11.75
CA GLY A 27 -12.33 12.42 12.34
C GLY A 27 -13.07 13.50 13.11
N THR A 28 -12.50 13.90 14.26
CA THR A 28 -13.05 14.95 15.12
C THR A 28 -12.27 16.25 15.01
N THR A 29 -11.11 16.22 14.37
CA THR A 29 -10.26 17.38 14.09
C THR A 29 -9.91 17.42 12.61
N THR A 30 -9.39 18.55 12.13
CA THR A 30 -8.90 18.67 10.75
C THR A 30 -7.82 17.64 10.47
N GLU A 31 -6.88 17.46 11.37
CA GLU A 31 -5.79 16.51 11.24
C GLU A 31 -6.30 15.07 11.14
N THR A 32 -7.15 14.64 12.08
CA THR A 32 -7.67 13.29 12.07
C THR A 32 -8.59 13.02 10.88
N SER A 33 -9.31 14.04 10.42
CA SER A 33 -10.15 13.92 9.22
C SER A 33 -9.32 13.69 7.96
N ILE A 34 -8.21 14.41 7.81
CA ILE A 34 -7.28 14.25 6.69
C ILE A 34 -6.61 12.87 6.76
N GLN A 35 -6.13 12.48 7.93
CA GLN A 35 -5.53 11.16 8.15
C GLN A 35 -6.50 10.04 7.80
N SER A 36 -7.73 10.15 8.25
CA SER A 36 -8.78 9.16 7.95
C SER A 36 -9.00 9.03 6.45
N GLY A 37 -9.17 10.15 5.76
CA GLY A 37 -9.38 10.15 4.31
C GLY A 37 -8.24 9.48 3.55
N ILE A 38 -7.01 9.81 3.88
CA ILE A 38 -5.84 9.25 3.22
C ILE A 38 -5.66 7.78 3.58
N MET A 39 -5.60 7.45 4.85
CA MET A 39 -5.24 6.10 5.30
C MET A 39 -6.33 5.09 5.00
N PHE A 40 -7.56 5.36 5.40
CA PHE A 40 -8.68 4.46 5.12
C PHE A 40 -9.08 4.47 3.65
N GLY A 41 -8.88 5.60 2.96
CA GLY A 41 -9.10 5.67 1.51
C GLY A 41 -8.16 4.76 0.74
N ILE A 42 -6.87 4.73 1.08
CA ILE A 42 -5.88 3.84 0.47
C ILE A 42 -6.23 2.37 0.75
N VAL A 43 -6.57 2.04 1.99
CA VAL A 43 -6.97 0.67 2.36
C VAL A 43 -8.19 0.23 1.55
N ALA A 44 -9.21 1.05 1.49
CA ALA A 44 -10.44 0.74 0.75
C ALA A 44 -10.16 0.57 -0.76
N MET A 45 -9.31 1.41 -1.31
CA MET A 45 -8.91 1.34 -2.72
C MET A 45 -8.19 0.03 -3.03
N ILE A 46 -7.20 -0.32 -2.23
CA ILE A 46 -6.40 -1.54 -2.44
C ILE A 46 -7.29 -2.78 -2.32
N ASP A 47 -8.04 -2.90 -1.22
CA ASP A 47 -8.91 -4.06 -1.00
C ASP A 47 -10.02 -4.14 -2.04
N GLY A 48 -10.60 -3.01 -2.41
CA GLY A 48 -11.63 -2.97 -3.46
C GLY A 48 -11.12 -3.45 -4.81
N LEU A 49 -9.95 -2.98 -5.22
CA LEU A 49 -9.32 -3.40 -6.48
C LEU A 49 -8.92 -4.87 -6.43
N ASN A 50 -8.35 -5.31 -5.32
CA ASN A 50 -7.95 -6.70 -5.16
C ASN A 50 -9.14 -7.67 -5.27
N ARG A 51 -10.28 -7.32 -4.66
CA ARG A 51 -11.50 -8.13 -4.78
C ARG A 51 -12.00 -8.21 -6.21
N ARG A 52 -11.95 -7.10 -6.95
CA ARG A 52 -12.33 -7.09 -8.36
C ARG A 52 -11.40 -7.93 -9.22
N LEU A 53 -10.09 -7.85 -8.98
CA LEU A 53 -9.10 -8.65 -9.68
C LEU A 53 -9.31 -10.15 -9.43
N ILE A 54 -9.55 -10.54 -8.20
CA ILE A 54 -9.83 -11.94 -7.84
C ILE A 54 -11.08 -12.43 -8.57
N TYR A 55 -12.11 -11.59 -8.59
CA TYR A 55 -13.36 -11.94 -9.28
C TYR A 55 -13.14 -12.13 -10.79
N GLU A 56 -12.41 -11.22 -11.44
CA GLU A 56 -12.12 -11.33 -12.88
C GLU A 56 -11.27 -12.54 -13.22
N LEU A 57 -10.29 -12.88 -12.37
CA LEU A 57 -9.45 -14.05 -12.58
C LEU A 57 -10.24 -15.36 -12.42
N GLY A 58 -11.36 -15.32 -11.70
CA GLY A 58 -12.24 -16.47 -11.54
C GLY A 58 -11.65 -17.64 -10.78
N ARG A 59 -10.59 -17.41 -10.01
CA ARG A 59 -9.88 -18.44 -9.24
C ARG A 59 -9.30 -17.87 -7.97
N SER A 60 -9.00 -18.74 -7.02
CA SER A 60 -8.28 -18.36 -5.81
C SER A 60 -6.93 -17.77 -6.18
N THR A 61 -6.66 -16.57 -5.67
CA THR A 61 -5.45 -15.81 -6.02
C THR A 61 -4.81 -15.29 -4.74
N LYS A 62 -3.52 -15.55 -4.61
CA LYS A 62 -2.72 -15.04 -3.50
C LYS A 62 -2.24 -13.63 -3.82
N ILE A 63 -2.44 -12.73 -2.87
CA ILE A 63 -2.03 -11.32 -3.01
C ILE A 63 -0.87 -11.06 -2.05
N ILE A 64 0.23 -10.62 -2.61
CA ILE A 64 1.46 -10.33 -1.88
C ILE A 64 1.74 -8.84 -1.99
N ALA A 65 1.99 -8.19 -0.85
CA ALA A 65 2.37 -6.78 -0.81
C ALA A 65 3.89 -6.64 -0.71
N THR A 66 4.41 -5.63 -1.38
CA THR A 66 5.80 -5.22 -1.30
C THR A 66 5.90 -3.71 -1.42
N GLY A 67 7.09 -3.16 -1.18
CA GLY A 67 7.33 -1.71 -1.25
C GLY A 67 7.48 -1.07 0.13
N GLY A 68 8.06 0.13 0.16
CA GLY A 68 8.45 0.79 1.39
C GLY A 68 7.32 1.18 2.32
N LEU A 69 6.14 1.50 1.77
CA LEU A 69 4.97 1.90 2.56
C LEU A 69 4.02 0.76 2.88
N SER A 70 4.24 -0.43 2.30
CA SER A 70 3.31 -1.56 2.47
C SER A 70 3.16 -1.99 3.93
N ALA A 71 4.21 -1.88 4.73
CA ALA A 71 4.18 -2.25 6.14
C ALA A 71 3.19 -1.42 6.96
N ILE A 72 2.92 -0.17 6.55
CA ILE A 72 1.97 0.70 7.24
C ILE A 72 0.55 0.20 7.06
N PHE A 73 0.23 -0.33 5.88
CA PHE A 73 -1.12 -0.67 5.47
C PHE A 73 -1.47 -2.14 5.65
N VAL A 74 -0.47 -3.03 5.62
CA VAL A 74 -0.70 -4.48 5.53
C VAL A 74 -1.58 -5.02 6.65
N ALA A 75 -1.44 -4.49 7.86
CA ALA A 75 -2.24 -4.93 9.01
C ALA A 75 -3.73 -4.57 8.87
N SER A 76 -4.03 -3.55 8.05
CA SER A 76 -5.40 -3.09 7.81
C SER A 76 -6.00 -3.64 6.53
N LEU A 77 -5.19 -4.29 5.68
CA LEU A 77 -5.66 -4.87 4.42
C LEU A 77 -6.18 -6.29 4.64
N GLU A 78 -7.42 -6.52 4.19
CA GLU A 78 -8.08 -7.81 4.33
C GLU A 78 -7.72 -8.80 3.22
N THR A 79 -7.33 -8.30 2.05
CA THR A 79 -7.10 -9.12 0.85
C THR A 79 -5.65 -9.52 0.67
N VAL A 80 -4.73 -8.89 1.38
CA VAL A 80 -3.30 -9.18 1.29
C VAL A 80 -2.93 -10.27 2.29
N GLU A 81 -2.32 -11.34 1.80
CA GLU A 81 -1.97 -12.50 2.62
C GLU A 81 -0.55 -12.43 3.18
N LEU A 82 0.35 -11.78 2.46
CA LEU A 82 1.77 -11.81 2.80
C LEU A 82 2.43 -10.48 2.46
N LEU A 83 3.31 -10.04 3.35
CA LEU A 83 4.21 -8.90 3.11
C LEU A 83 5.60 -9.43 2.82
N GLU A 84 6.11 -9.13 1.63
CA GLU A 84 7.47 -9.49 1.21
C GLU A 84 8.29 -8.23 0.93
N PRO A 85 8.97 -7.67 1.92
CA PRO A 85 9.69 -6.40 1.75
C PRO A 85 10.86 -6.49 0.78
N ASN A 86 11.41 -7.68 0.57
CA ASN A 86 12.59 -7.91 -0.27
C ASN A 86 12.26 -8.55 -1.62
N LEU A 87 11.01 -8.49 -2.07
CA LEU A 87 10.58 -9.19 -3.30
C LEU A 87 11.41 -8.79 -4.51
N THR A 88 11.66 -7.50 -4.69
CA THR A 88 12.47 -7.00 -5.81
C THR A 88 13.91 -7.50 -5.73
N LEU A 89 14.52 -7.44 -4.56
CA LEU A 89 15.89 -7.91 -4.35
C LEU A 89 16.01 -9.40 -4.55
N ASP A 90 15.04 -10.17 -4.06
CA ASP A 90 15.00 -11.63 -4.26
C ASP A 90 14.84 -11.97 -5.73
N GLY A 91 14.04 -11.21 -6.46
CA GLY A 91 13.89 -11.35 -7.90
C GLY A 91 15.20 -11.08 -8.65
N LEU A 92 15.90 -10.01 -8.29
CA LEU A 92 17.21 -9.68 -8.87
C LEU A 92 18.24 -10.76 -8.57
N GLN A 93 18.26 -11.30 -7.37
CA GLN A 93 19.14 -12.41 -6.99
C GLN A 93 18.91 -13.63 -7.86
N ARG A 94 17.66 -14.00 -8.08
CA ARG A 94 17.31 -15.14 -8.93
C ARG A 94 17.70 -14.93 -10.39
N ILE A 95 17.53 -13.72 -10.91
CA ILE A 95 17.96 -13.38 -12.27
C ILE A 95 19.48 -13.49 -12.38
N PHE A 96 20.21 -12.95 -11.42
CA PHE A 96 21.66 -13.03 -11.36
C PHE A 96 22.15 -14.48 -11.34
N ASP A 97 21.57 -15.30 -10.48
CA ASP A 97 21.93 -16.72 -10.35
C ASP A 97 21.69 -17.48 -11.67
N ARG A 98 20.58 -17.18 -12.33
CA ARG A 98 20.24 -17.80 -13.62
C ARG A 98 21.21 -17.36 -14.71
N CYS A 99 21.59 -16.09 -14.77
CA CYS A 99 22.56 -15.59 -15.73
C CYS A 99 23.97 -16.12 -15.45
N ALA A 100 24.37 -16.18 -14.18
CA ALA A 100 25.68 -16.75 -13.78
C ALA A 100 25.76 -18.23 -14.15
N GLY A 101 24.69 -18.99 -13.96
CA GLY A 101 24.61 -20.38 -14.34
C GLY A 101 24.74 -20.61 -15.85
N ARG A 102 24.29 -19.65 -16.67
CA ARG A 102 24.43 -19.71 -18.12
C ARG A 102 25.84 -19.40 -18.59
N LEU A 103 26.59 -18.61 -17.82
CA LEU A 103 27.96 -18.23 -18.16
C LEU A 103 28.99 -19.26 -17.68
N ALA A 104 28.57 -20.12 -16.78
CA ALA A 104 29.39 -21.24 -16.30
C ALA A 104 29.24 -22.45 -17.20
#